data_c99760f403739babcad3c2854ec3567a
#
_entry.id   c99760f403739babcad3c2854ec3567a
#
_cell.length_a   1.000
_cell.length_b   1.000
_cell.length_c   1.000
_cell.angle_alpha   90.00
_cell.angle_beta   90.00
_cell.angle_gamma   90.00
#
_symmetry.space_group_name_H-M   'P 1'
#
loop_
_entity.id
_entity.type
_entity.pdbx_description
1 polymer ?
#
loop_
_entity_poly.entity_id
_entity_poly.type
_entity_poly.pdbx_seq_one_letter_code
_entity_poly.pdbx_strand_id
1 'polypeptide(L)'
;MKKLYVFADFDWLKEPRLVGELSYESLRGSDSYGFCYSNEWLKDYGSLFLSDDLNNYPGQQYTAPGKDIFGYFSDALPDRWGRTLINRREQILAKEEKRPVRRLSSFDYLIGIEDFSRIGAFRFKESINGDYINASEILRIPPLTDIRELIAASSEIEKSEDENRLPEMRWIAQLVQPGSSLGGARPKASVIDENKILYIAKFPSRKDDYDVGFWEHFS
;
A
#
# COMPACT_ATOMS: atom_id res chain seq x y z
N MET A 1 20.99 -4.32 2.28
CA MET A 1 20.32 -3.38 1.34
C MET A 1 19.26 -4.15 0.54
N LYS A 2 17.99 -3.71 0.59
CA LYS A 2 16.89 -4.23 -0.25
C LYS A 2 16.69 -3.28 -1.43
N LYS A 3 16.18 -3.78 -2.56
CA LYS A 3 15.97 -2.99 -3.77
C LYS A 3 14.64 -3.31 -4.42
N LEU A 4 14.05 -2.30 -5.06
CA LEU A 4 12.87 -2.41 -5.91
C LEU A 4 13.08 -1.64 -7.21
N TYR A 5 12.69 -2.22 -8.31
CA TYR A 5 12.57 -1.53 -9.58
C TYR A 5 11.21 -0.84 -9.66
N VAL A 6 11.23 0.45 -9.93
CA VAL A 6 10.05 1.31 -9.97
C VAL A 6 9.65 1.51 -11.42
N PHE A 7 8.42 1.15 -11.75
CA PHE A 7 7.82 1.35 -13.06
C PHE A 7 6.71 2.41 -12.97
N ALA A 8 6.65 3.30 -13.93
CA ALA A 8 5.53 4.20 -14.12
C ALA A 8 4.53 3.59 -15.11
N ASP A 9 3.25 3.60 -14.73
CA ASP A 9 2.11 3.12 -15.51
C ASP A 9 1.08 4.26 -15.63
N PHE A 10 1.50 5.37 -16.27
CA PHE A 10 0.63 6.52 -16.51
C PHE A 10 -0.27 6.27 -17.73
N ASP A 11 -1.48 6.79 -17.73
CA ASP A 11 -2.47 6.62 -18.81
C ASP A 11 -1.96 7.03 -20.20
N TRP A 12 -1.03 7.99 -20.27
CA TRP A 12 -0.42 8.45 -21.51
C TRP A 12 0.75 7.59 -21.99
N LEU A 13 1.23 6.64 -21.18
CA LEU A 13 2.24 5.66 -21.59
C LEU A 13 1.58 4.48 -22.30
N LYS A 14 2.18 4.00 -23.39
CA LYS A 14 1.69 2.81 -24.11
C LYS A 14 1.89 1.52 -23.31
N GLU A 15 2.89 1.51 -22.45
CA GLU A 15 3.27 0.38 -21.59
C GLU A 15 4.03 0.92 -20.36
N PRO A 16 4.04 0.21 -19.23
CA PRO A 16 4.80 0.63 -18.07
C PRO A 16 6.29 0.80 -18.38
N ARG A 17 6.88 1.92 -17.92
CA ARG A 17 8.28 2.27 -18.14
C ARG A 17 9.08 2.24 -16.85
N LEU A 18 10.29 1.69 -16.92
CA LEU A 18 11.22 1.71 -15.80
C LEU A 18 11.67 3.14 -15.49
N VAL A 19 11.30 3.63 -14.31
CA VAL A 19 11.69 4.95 -13.79
C VAL A 19 13.08 4.88 -13.16
N GLY A 20 13.33 3.85 -12.35
CA GLY A 20 14.58 3.72 -11.63
C GLY A 20 14.56 2.61 -10.57
N GLU A 21 15.53 2.69 -9.66
CA GLU A 21 15.74 1.75 -8.58
C GLU A 21 15.58 2.45 -7.23
N LEU A 22 14.64 1.97 -6.41
CA LEU A 22 14.47 2.36 -5.01
C LEU A 22 15.24 1.39 -4.12
N SER A 23 16.15 1.89 -3.31
CA SER A 23 16.94 1.13 -2.35
C SER A 23 16.52 1.46 -0.92
N TYR A 24 16.60 0.47 -0.04
CA TYR A 24 16.32 0.58 1.38
C TYR A 24 17.38 -0.11 2.21
N GLU A 25 17.84 0.54 3.23
CA GLU A 25 18.76 0.00 4.22
C GLU A 25 18.38 0.47 5.63
N SER A 26 18.42 -0.44 6.59
CA SER A 26 18.24 -0.12 8.00
C SER A 26 19.55 -0.36 8.73
N LEU A 27 20.13 0.69 9.27
CA LEU A 27 21.38 0.65 10.02
C LEU A 27 21.18 1.23 11.42
N ARG A 28 21.42 0.42 12.45
CA ARG A 28 21.34 0.82 13.88
C ARG A 28 20.00 1.48 14.25
N GLY A 29 18.90 1.02 13.65
CA GLY A 29 17.56 1.55 13.92
C GLY A 29 17.19 2.83 13.14
N SER A 30 18.07 3.29 12.25
CA SER A 30 17.80 4.38 11.29
C SER A 30 17.56 3.79 9.91
N ASP A 31 16.45 4.14 9.32
CA ASP A 31 16.07 3.74 7.96
C ASP A 31 16.59 4.79 6.96
N SER A 32 17.16 4.31 5.86
CA SER A 32 17.67 5.13 4.77
C SER A 32 17.08 4.65 3.45
N TYR A 33 16.57 5.57 2.67
CA TYR A 33 16.04 5.31 1.33
C TYR A 33 16.90 6.02 0.30
N GLY A 34 17.22 5.30 -0.76
CA GLY A 34 17.93 5.85 -1.89
C GLY A 34 17.17 5.60 -3.18
N PHE A 35 17.29 6.50 -4.15
CA PHE A 35 16.69 6.34 -5.47
C PHE A 35 17.69 6.72 -6.56
N CYS A 36 17.71 5.92 -7.62
CA CYS A 36 18.52 6.21 -8.81
C CYS A 36 17.62 6.06 -10.04
N TYR A 37 17.51 7.13 -10.82
CA TYR A 37 16.78 7.08 -12.10
C TYR A 37 17.46 6.14 -13.10
N SER A 38 16.66 5.49 -13.96
CA SER A 38 17.19 4.84 -15.15
C SER A 38 17.65 5.90 -16.17
N ASN A 39 18.67 5.57 -16.95
CA ASN A 39 19.17 6.49 -18.00
C ASN A 39 18.11 6.70 -19.10
N GLU A 40 17.36 5.66 -19.43
CA GLU A 40 16.28 5.73 -20.40
C GLU A 40 15.17 6.68 -19.95
N TRP A 41 14.77 6.61 -18.67
CA TRP A 41 13.79 7.52 -18.11
C TRP A 41 14.25 8.96 -18.17
N LEU A 42 15.46 9.24 -17.74
CA LEU A 42 16.03 10.61 -17.79
C LEU A 42 16.13 11.15 -19.21
N LYS A 43 16.46 10.30 -20.16
CA LYS A 43 16.55 10.70 -21.58
C LYS A 43 15.19 11.05 -22.16
N ASP A 44 14.16 10.22 -21.90
CA ASP A 44 12.87 10.33 -22.54
C ASP A 44 11.91 11.25 -21.74
N TYR A 45 12.03 11.29 -20.42
CA TYR A 45 11.12 11.95 -19.49
C TYR A 45 11.82 12.82 -18.44
N GLY A 46 13.07 13.19 -18.64
CA GLY A 46 13.87 13.97 -17.67
C GLY A 46 13.32 15.37 -17.38
N SER A 47 12.38 15.89 -18.19
CA SER A 47 11.64 17.12 -17.90
C SER A 47 10.43 16.93 -16.98
N LEU A 48 10.02 15.69 -16.73
CA LEU A 48 8.87 15.39 -15.89
C LEU A 48 9.29 15.51 -14.41
N PHE A 49 8.72 16.47 -13.71
CA PHE A 49 8.93 16.66 -12.29
C PHE A 49 8.07 15.68 -11.50
N LEU A 50 8.70 14.82 -10.71
CA LEU A 50 7.99 13.83 -9.88
C LEU A 50 7.77 14.31 -8.44
N SER A 51 8.78 14.92 -7.82
CA SER A 51 8.71 15.30 -6.40
C SER A 51 9.79 16.36 -6.07
N ASP A 52 9.51 17.20 -5.08
CA ASP A 52 10.46 18.22 -4.60
C ASP A 52 11.78 17.65 -4.06
N ASP A 53 11.76 16.38 -3.66
CA ASP A 53 12.92 15.70 -3.06
C ASP A 53 13.62 14.72 -4.01
N LEU A 54 13.23 14.71 -5.29
CA LEU A 54 13.87 13.93 -6.36
C LEU A 54 14.25 14.83 -7.53
N ASN A 55 15.53 15.06 -7.70
CA ASN A 55 16.06 15.87 -8.81
C ASN A 55 16.32 14.99 -10.03
N ASN A 56 16.03 15.51 -11.22
CA ASN A 56 16.18 14.80 -12.49
C ASN A 56 17.65 14.79 -12.97
N TYR A 57 18.50 14.03 -12.29
CA TYR A 57 19.87 13.79 -12.70
C TYR A 57 20.28 12.32 -12.52
N PRO A 58 21.27 11.82 -13.26
CA PRO A 58 21.80 10.49 -13.06
C PRO A 58 22.57 10.41 -11.74
N GLY A 59 22.41 9.31 -11.02
CA GLY A 59 23.11 9.03 -9.78
C GLY A 59 22.18 8.74 -8.61
N GLN A 60 22.79 8.27 -7.53
CA GLN A 60 22.06 7.90 -6.32
C GLN A 60 21.68 9.16 -5.53
N GLN A 61 20.42 9.26 -5.19
CA GLN A 61 19.86 10.29 -4.32
C GLN A 61 19.36 9.64 -3.04
N TYR A 62 19.39 10.35 -1.93
CA TYR A 62 18.96 9.85 -0.63
C TYR A 62 17.93 10.77 -0.01
N THR A 63 17.02 10.20 0.78
CA THR A 63 16.09 11.02 1.57
C THR A 63 16.84 11.87 2.58
N ALA A 64 16.31 13.06 2.89
CA ALA A 64 16.86 13.90 3.95
C ALA A 64 16.81 13.16 5.30
N PRO A 65 17.74 13.42 6.23
CA PRO A 65 17.71 12.84 7.56
C PRO A 65 16.36 13.03 8.25
N GLY A 66 15.80 11.95 8.78
CA GLY A 66 14.50 11.95 9.44
C GLY A 66 13.29 11.85 8.50
N LYS A 67 13.50 11.86 7.19
CA LYS A 67 12.45 11.58 6.20
C LYS A 67 12.32 10.08 5.99
N ASP A 68 11.09 9.59 6.04
CA ASP A 68 10.80 8.15 5.99
C ASP A 68 10.99 7.57 4.58
N ILE A 69 10.48 8.26 3.53
CA ILE A 69 10.63 7.88 2.12
C ILE A 69 10.50 9.14 1.26
N PHE A 70 10.88 9.08 -0.01
CA PHE A 70 10.64 10.20 -0.95
C PHE A 70 9.14 10.49 -1.10
N GLY A 71 8.79 11.79 -1.18
CA GLY A 71 7.42 12.27 -1.16
C GLY A 71 6.51 11.58 -2.17
N TYR A 72 7.01 11.39 -3.39
CA TYR A 72 6.25 10.74 -4.45
C TYR A 72 5.92 9.26 -4.17
N PHE A 73 6.78 8.53 -3.47
CA PHE A 73 6.51 7.16 -3.09
C PHE A 73 5.61 7.06 -1.86
N SER A 74 5.43 8.16 -1.11
CA SER A 74 4.52 8.17 0.04
C SER A 74 3.07 7.95 -0.38
N ASP A 75 2.69 8.39 -1.58
CA ASP A 75 1.34 8.21 -2.12
C ASP A 75 1.05 6.74 -2.50
N ALA A 76 2.10 5.95 -2.75
CA ALA A 76 2.00 4.52 -2.99
C ALA A 76 1.98 3.68 -1.70
N LEU A 77 2.12 4.32 -0.52
CA LEU A 77 2.04 3.64 0.78
C LEU A 77 0.58 3.49 1.24
N PRO A 78 0.30 2.50 2.09
CA PRO A 78 -0.99 2.43 2.76
C PRO A 78 -1.13 3.60 3.72
N ASP A 79 -2.32 4.12 3.83
CA ASP A 79 -2.63 5.06 4.88
C ASP A 79 -3.03 4.38 6.21
N ARG A 80 -3.71 5.10 7.09
CA ARG A 80 -3.95 4.66 8.47
C ARG A 80 -4.69 3.32 8.55
N TRP A 81 -5.75 3.11 7.75
CA TRP A 81 -6.50 1.86 7.76
C TRP A 81 -5.64 0.69 7.24
N GLY A 82 -5.02 0.85 6.08
CA GLY A 82 -4.15 -0.17 5.51
C GLY A 82 -2.96 -0.51 6.43
N ARG A 83 -2.34 0.50 7.06
CA ARG A 83 -1.28 0.27 8.06
C ARG A 83 -1.79 -0.51 9.26
N THR A 84 -3.00 -0.22 9.74
CA THR A 84 -3.63 -1.00 10.82
C THR A 84 -3.72 -2.49 10.44
N LEU A 85 -4.24 -2.79 9.24
CA LEU A 85 -4.36 -4.17 8.77
C LEU A 85 -3.00 -4.88 8.69
N ILE A 86 -2.00 -4.25 8.08
CA ILE A 86 -0.66 -4.82 7.92
C ILE A 86 0.02 -5.02 9.29
N ASN A 87 -0.12 -4.06 10.21
CA ASN A 87 0.42 -4.18 11.56
C ASN A 87 -0.24 -5.32 12.35
N ARG A 88 -1.56 -5.47 12.26
CA ARG A 88 -2.27 -6.58 12.91
C ARG A 88 -1.85 -7.93 12.35
N ARG A 89 -1.69 -8.03 11.03
CA ARG A 89 -1.13 -9.22 10.40
C ARG A 89 0.25 -9.57 10.97
N GLU A 90 1.16 -8.61 11.05
CA GLU A 90 2.49 -8.83 11.63
C GLU A 90 2.43 -9.31 13.08
N GLN A 91 1.56 -8.71 13.91
CA GLN A 91 1.39 -9.12 15.31
C GLN A 91 0.88 -10.56 15.43
N ILE A 92 -0.05 -10.98 14.58
CA ILE A 92 -0.56 -12.36 14.58
C ILE A 92 0.53 -13.32 14.14
N LEU A 93 1.23 -13.06 13.04
CA LEU A 93 2.33 -13.88 12.54
C LEU A 93 3.45 -14.01 13.57
N ALA A 94 3.83 -12.91 14.21
CA ALA A 94 4.85 -12.92 15.27
C ALA A 94 4.46 -13.82 16.44
N LYS A 95 3.18 -13.80 16.83
CA LYS A 95 2.65 -14.67 17.89
C LYS A 95 2.66 -16.14 17.47
N GLU A 96 2.21 -16.46 16.25
CA GLU A 96 2.21 -17.82 15.70
C GLU A 96 3.62 -18.39 15.58
N GLU A 97 4.56 -17.60 15.10
CA GLU A 97 5.98 -17.93 14.91
C GLU A 97 6.81 -17.82 16.21
N LYS A 98 6.18 -17.41 17.32
CA LYS A 98 6.83 -17.22 18.64
C LYS A 98 8.06 -16.31 18.56
N ARG A 99 8.00 -15.25 17.79
CA ARG A 99 9.05 -14.24 17.63
C ARG A 99 8.57 -12.86 18.10
N PRO A 100 9.49 -11.93 18.38
CA PRO A 100 9.13 -10.53 18.61
C PRO A 100 8.41 -9.91 17.39
N VAL A 101 7.47 -9.01 17.66
CA VAL A 101 6.82 -8.19 16.62
C VAL A 101 7.87 -7.28 15.99
N ARG A 102 7.97 -7.29 14.67
CA ARG A 102 8.89 -6.41 13.95
C ARG A 102 8.33 -4.99 13.87
N ARG A 103 9.20 -4.01 13.97
CA ARG A 103 8.87 -2.66 13.53
C ARG A 103 8.85 -2.65 12.01
N LEU A 104 7.71 -2.37 11.42
CA LEU A 104 7.57 -2.26 9.97
C LEU A 104 8.06 -0.89 9.49
N SER A 105 8.86 -0.91 8.44
CA SER A 105 9.34 0.26 7.72
C SER A 105 8.38 0.65 6.59
N SER A 106 8.55 1.83 6.01
CA SER A 106 7.81 2.21 4.80
C SER A 106 8.09 1.27 3.63
N PHE A 107 9.27 0.66 3.58
CA PHE A 107 9.55 -0.39 2.61
C PHE A 107 8.66 -1.63 2.82
N ASP A 108 8.49 -2.07 4.08
CA ASP A 108 7.62 -3.22 4.40
C ASP A 108 6.15 -2.92 4.06
N TYR A 109 5.69 -1.69 4.32
CA TYR A 109 4.37 -1.26 3.90
C TYR A 109 4.23 -1.23 2.37
N LEU A 110 5.22 -0.71 1.66
CA LEU A 110 5.21 -0.62 0.20
C LEU A 110 5.05 -2.00 -0.45
N ILE A 111 5.82 -2.99 0.03
CA ILE A 111 5.74 -4.37 -0.47
C ILE A 111 4.53 -5.15 0.07
N GLY A 112 3.88 -4.65 1.13
CA GLY A 112 2.70 -5.28 1.74
C GLY A 112 1.40 -5.03 0.99
N ILE A 113 1.37 -4.11 0.03
CA ILE A 113 0.19 -3.72 -0.75
C ILE A 113 0.12 -4.54 -2.03
N GLU A 114 -1.10 -4.94 -2.40
CA GLU A 114 -1.40 -5.56 -3.68
C GLU A 114 -1.19 -4.58 -4.83
N ASP A 115 -0.54 -5.02 -5.91
CA ASP A 115 -0.21 -4.18 -7.05
C ASP A 115 -1.45 -3.62 -7.76
N PHE A 116 -2.46 -4.45 -8.01
CA PHE A 116 -3.67 -4.03 -8.73
C PHE A 116 -4.50 -2.97 -8.00
N SER A 117 -4.56 -3.03 -6.67
CA SER A 117 -5.32 -2.08 -5.85
C SER A 117 -4.48 -0.89 -5.39
N ARG A 118 -3.22 -0.80 -5.78
CA ARG A 118 -2.31 0.29 -5.41
C ARG A 118 -2.77 1.61 -5.99
N ILE A 119 -2.83 2.63 -5.16
CA ILE A 119 -3.13 4.00 -5.59
C ILE A 119 -1.88 4.61 -6.25
N GLY A 120 -2.10 5.42 -7.27
CA GLY A 120 -1.05 6.08 -8.04
C GLY A 120 -0.59 5.24 -9.23
N ALA A 121 0.34 5.80 -10.01
CA ALA A 121 0.82 5.20 -11.25
C ALA A 121 2.12 4.40 -11.08
N PHE A 122 2.59 4.20 -9.85
CA PHE A 122 3.83 3.44 -9.64
C PHE A 122 3.57 1.99 -9.28
N ARG A 123 4.29 1.13 -9.99
CA ARG A 123 4.32 -0.31 -9.79
C ARG A 123 5.75 -0.75 -9.47
N PHE A 124 5.88 -1.80 -8.69
CA PHE A 124 7.16 -2.23 -8.14
C PHE A 124 7.47 -3.68 -8.48
N LYS A 125 8.74 -3.96 -8.76
CA LYS A 125 9.26 -5.31 -8.99
C LYS A 125 10.52 -5.55 -8.17
N GLU A 126 10.77 -6.79 -7.74
CA GLU A 126 12.04 -7.18 -7.11
C GLU A 126 13.15 -7.43 -8.14
N SER A 127 12.78 -7.74 -9.37
CA SER A 127 13.71 -7.86 -10.50
C SER A 127 13.06 -7.28 -11.77
N ILE A 128 13.88 -6.74 -12.69
CA ILE A 128 13.38 -6.06 -13.90
C ILE A 128 12.46 -6.97 -14.71
N ASN A 129 12.82 -8.25 -14.85
CA ASN A 129 12.08 -9.22 -15.65
C ASN A 129 11.07 -10.06 -14.84
N GLY A 130 10.94 -9.78 -13.54
CA GLY A 130 9.99 -10.47 -12.67
C GLY A 130 8.58 -9.88 -12.73
N ASP A 131 7.68 -10.53 -12.01
CA ASP A 131 6.33 -10.03 -11.82
C ASP A 131 6.30 -8.80 -10.89
N TYR A 132 5.23 -8.02 -10.97
CA TYR A 132 4.99 -6.96 -9.99
C TYR A 132 4.76 -7.55 -8.61
N ILE A 133 5.18 -6.83 -7.57
CA ILE A 133 5.07 -7.29 -6.19
C ILE A 133 3.58 -7.44 -5.84
N ASN A 134 3.25 -8.61 -5.28
CA ASN A 134 1.87 -8.97 -4.95
C ASN A 134 0.89 -8.76 -6.12
N ALA A 135 1.36 -8.92 -7.35
CA ALA A 135 0.50 -9.01 -8.52
C ALA A 135 -0.28 -10.32 -8.43
N SER A 136 -1.33 -10.32 -7.64
CA SER A 136 -2.28 -11.41 -7.69
C SER A 136 -3.24 -11.21 -8.86
N GLU A 137 -3.71 -12.31 -9.39
CA GLU A 137 -4.79 -12.26 -10.36
C GLU A 137 -5.97 -11.47 -9.78
N ILE A 138 -6.70 -10.75 -10.63
CA ILE A 138 -7.94 -9.98 -10.32
C ILE A 138 -8.90 -10.76 -9.40
N LEU A 139 -8.79 -12.09 -9.37
CA LEU A 139 -9.56 -13.01 -8.53
C LEU A 139 -9.37 -12.83 -7.00
N ARG A 140 -8.41 -12.04 -6.54
CA ARG A 140 -8.21 -11.80 -5.09
C ARG A 140 -8.93 -10.56 -4.57
N ILE A 141 -9.45 -9.71 -5.45
CA ILE A 141 -10.34 -8.64 -5.04
C ILE A 141 -11.73 -9.24 -4.88
N PRO A 142 -12.32 -9.15 -3.69
CA PRO A 142 -13.63 -9.76 -3.45
C PRO A 142 -14.70 -9.11 -4.33
N PRO A 143 -15.66 -9.91 -4.82
CA PRO A 143 -16.78 -9.38 -5.57
C PRO A 143 -17.66 -8.50 -4.65
N LEU A 144 -18.39 -7.58 -5.26
CA LEU A 144 -19.32 -6.68 -4.55
C LEU A 144 -20.36 -7.45 -3.72
N THR A 145 -20.67 -8.68 -4.11
CA THR A 145 -21.59 -9.58 -3.38
C THR A 145 -21.11 -9.93 -1.97
N ASP A 146 -19.80 -9.89 -1.72
CA ASP A 146 -19.18 -10.27 -0.45
C ASP A 146 -19.06 -9.07 0.52
N ILE A 147 -19.66 -7.95 0.19
CA ILE A 147 -19.56 -6.69 0.99
C ILE A 147 -20.01 -6.90 2.45
N ARG A 148 -20.99 -7.77 2.69
CA ARG A 148 -21.47 -8.06 4.06
C ARG A 148 -20.41 -8.77 4.90
N GLU A 149 -19.65 -9.67 4.30
CA GLU A 149 -18.55 -10.37 4.97
C GLU A 149 -17.40 -9.40 5.28
N LEU A 150 -17.11 -8.48 4.36
CA LEU A 150 -16.10 -7.44 4.56
C LEU A 150 -16.49 -6.46 5.67
N ILE A 151 -17.77 -6.08 5.77
CA ILE A 151 -18.30 -5.27 6.87
C ILE A 151 -18.13 -6.01 8.20
N ALA A 152 -18.52 -7.29 8.26
CA ALA A 152 -18.35 -8.11 9.46
C ALA A 152 -16.87 -8.21 9.88
N ALA A 153 -15.97 -8.44 8.92
CA ALA A 153 -14.53 -8.50 9.17
C ALA A 153 -13.99 -7.17 9.70
N SER A 154 -14.39 -6.04 9.12
CA SER A 154 -13.95 -4.71 9.58
C SER A 154 -14.43 -4.40 10.99
N SER A 155 -15.71 -4.73 11.30
CA SER A 155 -16.28 -4.54 12.64
C SER A 155 -15.57 -5.40 13.68
N GLU A 156 -15.21 -6.65 13.36
CA GLU A 156 -14.50 -7.52 14.27
C GLU A 156 -13.06 -7.06 14.54
N ILE A 157 -12.40 -6.48 13.54
CA ILE A 157 -11.07 -5.87 13.72
C ILE A 157 -11.16 -4.69 14.67
N GLU A 158 -12.10 -3.74 14.46
CA GLU A 158 -12.28 -2.61 15.36
C GLU A 158 -12.66 -3.07 16.77
N LYS A 159 -13.57 -4.04 16.91
CA LYS A 159 -13.93 -4.63 18.20
C LYS A 159 -12.72 -5.20 18.92
N SER A 160 -11.84 -5.90 18.19
CA SER A 160 -10.62 -6.46 18.75
C SER A 160 -9.66 -5.39 19.27
N GLU A 161 -9.65 -4.20 18.66
CA GLU A 161 -8.90 -3.03 19.14
C GLU A 161 -9.47 -2.51 20.45
N ASP A 162 -10.80 -2.33 20.53
CA ASP A 162 -11.49 -1.84 21.73
C ASP A 162 -11.29 -2.80 22.91
N GLU A 163 -11.27 -4.11 22.64
CA GLU A 163 -11.04 -5.17 23.64
C GLU A 163 -9.55 -5.45 23.92
N ASN A 164 -8.64 -4.70 23.30
CA ASN A 164 -7.18 -4.85 23.40
C ASN A 164 -6.71 -6.31 23.15
N ARG A 165 -7.31 -7.00 22.19
CA ARG A 165 -6.94 -8.34 21.76
C ARG A 165 -6.54 -8.37 20.28
N LEU A 166 -5.90 -9.44 19.84
CA LEU A 166 -5.65 -9.65 18.43
C LEU A 166 -6.89 -10.25 17.75
N PRO A 167 -7.26 -9.77 16.56
CA PRO A 167 -8.30 -10.41 15.75
C PRO A 167 -7.81 -11.77 15.26
N GLU A 168 -8.72 -12.62 14.83
CA GLU A 168 -8.36 -13.85 14.15
C GLU A 168 -7.78 -13.55 12.74
N MET A 169 -6.79 -14.35 12.31
CA MET A 169 -6.12 -14.17 11.02
C MET A 169 -7.11 -14.13 9.85
N ARG A 170 -8.20 -14.92 9.92
CA ARG A 170 -9.21 -14.95 8.86
C ARG A 170 -9.81 -13.58 8.54
N TRP A 171 -10.07 -12.75 9.57
CA TRP A 171 -10.61 -11.40 9.38
C TRP A 171 -9.61 -10.45 8.74
N ILE A 172 -8.35 -10.57 9.16
CA ILE A 172 -7.27 -9.80 8.55
C ILE A 172 -7.07 -10.23 7.09
N ALA A 173 -7.07 -11.52 6.81
CA ALA A 173 -6.85 -12.04 5.45
C ALA A 173 -7.90 -11.54 4.45
N GLN A 174 -9.16 -11.36 4.87
CA GLN A 174 -10.22 -10.81 4.02
C GLN A 174 -10.01 -9.35 3.64
N LEU A 175 -9.35 -8.56 4.48
CA LEU A 175 -9.24 -7.11 4.31
C LEU A 175 -7.86 -6.61 3.95
N VAL A 176 -6.78 -7.36 4.24
CA VAL A 176 -5.40 -6.91 3.97
C VAL A 176 -5.18 -6.64 2.49
N GLN A 177 -5.62 -7.50 1.61
CA GLN A 177 -5.43 -7.31 0.18
C GLN A 177 -6.30 -6.19 -0.37
N PRO A 178 -7.64 -6.23 -0.22
CA PRO A 178 -8.50 -5.21 -0.82
C PRO A 178 -8.49 -3.88 -0.08
N GLY A 179 -8.03 -3.83 1.18
CA GLY A 179 -8.12 -2.62 2.02
C GLY A 179 -6.81 -1.89 2.25
N SER A 180 -5.66 -2.50 1.93
CA SER A 180 -4.37 -1.97 2.36
C SER A 180 -3.90 -0.74 1.60
N SER A 181 -4.35 -0.51 0.36
CA SER A 181 -3.89 0.59 -0.50
C SER A 181 -4.72 1.87 -0.41
N LEU A 182 -5.85 1.83 0.31
CA LEU A 182 -6.84 2.91 0.26
C LEU A 182 -6.61 3.98 1.31
N GLY A 183 -6.88 5.26 0.93
CA GLY A 183 -6.74 6.45 1.75
C GLY A 183 -7.69 6.55 2.95
N GLY A 184 -7.29 7.20 4.07
CA GLY A 184 -8.11 7.55 5.25
C GLY A 184 -8.07 6.52 6.39
N ALA A 185 -8.67 6.89 7.52
CA ALA A 185 -8.65 6.09 8.76
C ALA A 185 -9.84 5.12 8.89
N ARG A 186 -10.91 5.33 8.10
CA ARG A 186 -12.11 4.51 8.18
C ARG A 186 -11.92 3.15 7.50
N PRO A 187 -12.62 2.11 8.01
CA PRO A 187 -12.66 0.81 7.37
C PRO A 187 -13.17 0.91 5.93
N LYS A 188 -12.45 0.28 5.02
CA LYS A 188 -12.79 0.24 3.59
C LYS A 188 -12.09 -0.91 2.89
N ALA A 189 -12.60 -1.28 1.72
CA ALA A 189 -11.97 -2.27 0.86
C ALA A 189 -12.22 -1.97 -0.62
N SER A 190 -11.31 -2.40 -1.47
CA SER A 190 -11.55 -2.50 -2.91
C SER A 190 -12.48 -3.70 -3.16
N VAL A 191 -13.49 -3.52 -3.98
CA VAL A 191 -14.40 -4.58 -4.44
C VAL A 191 -14.59 -4.46 -5.95
N ILE A 192 -14.97 -5.56 -6.60
CA ILE A 192 -15.14 -5.61 -8.04
C ILE A 192 -16.57 -6.00 -8.39
N ASP A 193 -17.15 -5.39 -9.43
CA ASP A 193 -18.46 -5.76 -9.95
C ASP A 193 -18.37 -6.86 -11.02
N GLU A 194 -19.52 -7.25 -11.57
CA GLU A 194 -19.66 -8.24 -12.63
C GLU A 194 -18.92 -7.83 -13.92
N ASN A 195 -18.75 -6.53 -14.16
CA ASN A 195 -18.05 -5.96 -15.31
C ASN A 195 -16.55 -5.78 -15.07
N LYS A 196 -16.04 -6.26 -13.93
CA LYS A 196 -14.65 -6.08 -13.48
C LYS A 196 -14.27 -4.61 -13.22
N ILE A 197 -15.24 -3.77 -12.90
CA ILE A 197 -15.01 -2.39 -12.48
C ILE A 197 -14.66 -2.39 -11.00
N LEU A 198 -13.56 -1.71 -10.66
CA LEU A 198 -13.06 -1.57 -9.29
C LEU A 198 -13.81 -0.45 -8.58
N TYR A 199 -14.31 -0.74 -7.39
CA TYR A 199 -14.97 0.21 -6.49
C TYR A 199 -14.26 0.24 -5.14
N ILE A 200 -14.40 1.36 -4.44
CA ILE A 200 -14.00 1.50 -3.05
C ILE A 200 -15.26 1.45 -2.18
N ALA A 201 -15.42 0.37 -1.41
CA ALA A 201 -16.46 0.25 -0.42
C ALA A 201 -15.97 0.84 0.91
N LYS A 202 -16.65 1.85 1.43
CA LYS A 202 -16.42 2.41 2.78
C LYS A 202 -17.40 1.75 3.74
N PHE A 203 -16.91 1.30 4.89
CA PHE A 203 -17.72 0.61 5.89
C PHE A 203 -18.03 1.51 7.06
N PRO A 204 -19.19 1.30 7.74
CA PRO A 204 -19.48 1.94 9.02
C PRO A 204 -18.38 1.60 10.03
N SER A 205 -17.95 2.58 10.81
CA SER A 205 -17.03 2.38 11.92
C SER A 205 -17.82 2.27 13.23
N ARG A 206 -17.34 1.41 14.13
CA ARG A 206 -17.89 1.33 15.50
C ARG A 206 -17.71 2.63 16.30
N LYS A 207 -16.85 3.51 15.82
CA LYS A 207 -16.56 4.83 16.42
C LYS A 207 -17.45 5.95 15.86
N ASP A 208 -18.35 5.62 14.94
CA ASP A 208 -19.26 6.61 14.37
C ASP A 208 -20.41 6.91 15.35
N ASP A 209 -20.61 8.18 15.66
CA ASP A 209 -21.74 8.65 16.46
C ASP A 209 -23.05 8.75 15.66
N TYR A 210 -22.95 8.69 14.31
CA TYR A 210 -24.06 8.78 13.37
C TYR A 210 -23.70 8.05 12.06
N ASP A 211 -24.69 7.83 11.20
CA ASP A 211 -24.47 7.18 9.89
C ASP A 211 -23.75 8.14 8.94
N VAL A 212 -22.42 8.10 8.98
CA VAL A 212 -21.56 8.94 8.15
C VAL A 212 -21.70 8.58 6.66
N GLY A 213 -21.91 7.30 6.33
CA GLY A 213 -22.13 6.85 4.94
C GLY A 213 -23.37 7.51 4.33
N PHE A 214 -24.43 7.62 5.10
CA PHE A 214 -25.65 8.33 4.70
C PHE A 214 -25.38 9.81 4.45
N TRP A 215 -24.64 10.48 5.34
CA TRP A 215 -24.33 11.91 5.21
C TRP A 215 -23.36 12.22 4.07
N GLU A 216 -22.36 11.37 3.80
CA GLU A 216 -21.47 11.52 2.65
C GLU A 216 -22.21 11.45 1.30
N HIS A 217 -23.37 10.79 1.25
CA HIS A 217 -24.19 10.69 0.03
C HIS A 217 -24.89 12.02 -0.30
N PHE A 218 -25.14 12.88 0.68
CA PHE A 218 -25.87 14.15 0.54
C PHE A 218 -24.96 15.39 0.46
N SER A 219 -23.65 15.22 0.61
CA SER A 219 -22.65 16.30 0.50
C SER A 219 -21.96 16.32 -0.85
#